data_242324b2841a02507f8938c07996d61b
#
_entry.id   242324b2841a02507f8938c07996d61b
#
_cell.length_a   1.000
_cell.length_b   1.000
_cell.length_c   1.000
_cell.angle_alpha   90.00
_cell.angle_beta   90.00
_cell.angle_gamma   90.00
#
_symmetry.space_group_name_H-M   'P 1'
#
loop_
_entity.id
_entity.type
_entity.pdbx_description
1 polymer ?
#
loop_
_entity_poly.entity_id
_entity_poly.type
_entity_poly.pdbx_seq_one_letter_code
_entity_poly.pdbx_strand_id
1 'polypeptide(L)'
;LKDQGLALAAHLQEMTKERQFILNDYQTDGQPLAATGICAVDAVLQLMQQRALQEQISYTLRIAENIKNTAMQSLSEEDFSHLLADLIENAFIAMSDVPDKKILISLGQMGNHLSVEISDNGQPFLPEIFQDFGLKAHTTHAGNGGSGIGLMDIWKLKKKYRASLVITEYAPGTYSYTKQISLIFDAKKHYIIQTYRRRELGQIRFRDDLYIFPY
;
A
#
# COMPACT_ATOMS: atom_id res chain seq x y z
N LEU A 1 -13.86 9.82 22.69
CA LEU A 1 -12.75 10.06 21.76
C LEU A 1 -11.46 9.35 22.20
N LYS A 2 -11.05 9.40 23.49
CA LYS A 2 -9.85 8.68 23.99
C LYS A 2 -9.99 7.15 23.89
N ASP A 3 -11.18 6.62 24.24
CA ASP A 3 -11.43 5.17 24.23
C ASP A 3 -11.50 4.60 22.80
N GLN A 4 -12.00 5.36 21.84
CA GLN A 4 -12.02 4.94 20.43
C GLN A 4 -10.61 4.95 19.82
N GLY A 5 -9.74 5.88 20.24
CA GLY A 5 -8.34 5.91 19.82
C GLY A 5 -7.53 4.72 20.37
N LEU A 6 -7.79 4.35 21.63
CA LEU A 6 -7.14 3.19 22.29
C LEU A 6 -7.58 1.86 21.64
N ALA A 7 -8.87 1.71 21.36
CA ALA A 7 -9.40 0.51 20.68
C ALA A 7 -8.85 0.38 19.26
N LEU A 8 -8.71 1.49 18.54
CA LEU A 8 -8.12 1.50 17.19
C LEU A 8 -6.61 1.19 17.24
N ALA A 9 -5.88 1.75 18.20
CA ALA A 9 -4.46 1.46 18.39
C ALA A 9 -4.21 -0.01 18.77
N ALA A 10 -5.05 -0.58 19.65
CA ALA A 10 -4.98 -2.00 20.01
C ALA A 10 -5.27 -2.89 18.80
N HIS A 11 -6.27 -2.55 18.00
CA HIS A 11 -6.60 -3.27 16.77
C HIS A 11 -5.46 -3.21 15.74
N LEU A 12 -4.83 -2.05 15.59
CA LEU A 12 -3.66 -1.90 14.71
C LEU A 12 -2.43 -2.68 15.20
N GLN A 13 -2.21 -2.75 16.53
CA GLN A 13 -1.14 -3.58 17.09
C GLN A 13 -1.38 -5.07 16.89
N GLU A 14 -2.63 -5.52 17.02
CA GLU A 14 -3.03 -6.89 16.76
C GLU A 14 -2.84 -7.25 15.28
N MET A 15 -3.25 -6.36 14.37
CA MET A 15 -3.01 -6.46 12.94
C MET A 15 -1.51 -6.52 12.59
N THR A 16 -0.67 -5.77 13.30
CA THR A 16 0.78 -5.78 13.09
C THR A 16 1.41 -7.10 13.56
N LYS A 17 0.93 -7.69 14.65
CA LYS A 17 1.38 -9.00 15.16
C LYS A 17 0.96 -10.15 14.26
N GLU A 18 -0.28 -10.16 13.77
CA GLU A 18 -0.76 -11.16 12.81
C GLU A 18 0.03 -11.05 11.49
N ARG A 19 0.37 -9.84 11.06
CA ARG A 19 1.26 -9.60 9.92
C ARG A 19 2.64 -10.22 10.10
N GLN A 20 3.28 -10.04 11.25
CA GLN A 20 4.60 -10.60 11.52
C GLN A 20 4.57 -12.15 11.51
N PHE A 21 3.48 -12.75 11.95
CA PHE A 21 3.32 -14.20 11.93
C PHE A 21 3.18 -14.73 10.49
N ILE A 22 2.40 -14.05 9.65
CA ILE A 22 2.23 -14.38 8.22
C ILE A 22 3.53 -14.13 7.42
N LEU A 23 4.30 -13.10 7.78
CA LEU A 23 5.56 -12.75 7.11
C LEU A 23 6.68 -13.79 7.30
N ASN A 24 6.66 -14.56 8.38
CA ASN A 24 7.69 -15.56 8.66
C ASN A 24 7.50 -16.90 7.93
N ASP A 25 6.32 -17.17 7.38
CA ASP A 25 5.98 -18.50 6.83
C ASP A 25 6.20 -18.64 5.30
N TYR A 26 6.54 -17.56 4.59
CA TYR A 26 6.63 -17.59 3.12
C TYR A 26 7.95 -17.01 2.58
N GLN A 27 9.06 -17.72 2.80
CA GLN A 27 10.26 -17.58 1.96
C GLN A 27 10.23 -18.68 0.90
N THR A 28 9.86 -18.33 -0.34
CA THR A 28 10.11 -19.21 -1.50
C THR A 28 10.59 -18.37 -2.68
N ASP A 29 11.90 -18.39 -2.88
CA ASP A 29 12.54 -18.00 -4.13
C ASP A 29 12.18 -19.02 -5.24
N GLY A 30 11.68 -18.55 -6.37
CA GLY A 30 11.67 -19.31 -7.62
C GLY A 30 10.41 -20.09 -7.98
N GLN A 31 9.27 -19.89 -7.35
CA GLN A 31 7.99 -20.50 -7.79
C GLN A 31 7.28 -19.68 -8.87
N PRO A 32 6.49 -20.34 -9.78
CA PRO A 32 5.65 -19.63 -10.74
C PRO A 32 4.73 -18.64 -10.01
N LEU A 33 4.50 -17.47 -10.59
CA LEU A 33 3.65 -16.44 -10.01
C LEU A 33 2.35 -17.06 -9.50
N ALA A 34 2.11 -16.86 -8.21
CA ALA A 34 0.79 -17.16 -7.64
C ALA A 34 -0.25 -16.34 -8.41
N ALA A 35 -1.31 -16.99 -8.88
CA ALA A 35 -2.37 -16.34 -9.63
C ALA A 35 -3.55 -16.04 -8.71
N THR A 36 -4.17 -14.88 -8.88
CA THR A 36 -5.42 -14.52 -8.17
C THR A 36 -6.62 -15.26 -8.72
N GLY A 37 -6.53 -15.74 -9.97
CA GLY A 37 -7.63 -16.28 -10.76
C GLY A 37 -8.57 -15.21 -11.30
N ILE A 38 -8.18 -13.92 -11.26
CA ILE A 38 -8.89 -12.79 -11.84
C ILE A 38 -8.05 -12.30 -13.02
N CYS A 39 -8.57 -12.47 -14.25
CA CYS A 39 -7.77 -12.34 -15.47
C CYS A 39 -7.10 -10.98 -15.63
N ALA A 40 -7.82 -9.87 -15.41
CA ALA A 40 -7.23 -8.54 -15.56
C ALA A 40 -6.19 -8.23 -14.49
N VAL A 41 -6.41 -8.72 -13.26
CA VAL A 41 -5.46 -8.56 -12.14
C VAL A 41 -4.18 -9.35 -12.42
N ASP A 42 -4.31 -10.60 -12.82
CA ASP A 42 -3.17 -11.46 -13.15
C ASP A 42 -2.35 -10.89 -14.32
N ALA A 43 -3.02 -10.31 -15.33
CA ALA A 43 -2.35 -9.64 -16.45
C ALA A 43 -1.53 -8.43 -15.99
N VAL A 44 -2.08 -7.59 -15.11
CA VAL A 44 -1.37 -6.44 -14.53
C VAL A 44 -0.17 -6.90 -13.71
N LEU A 45 -0.34 -7.89 -12.84
CA LEU A 45 0.75 -8.41 -12.00
C LEU A 45 1.90 -8.98 -12.85
N GLN A 46 1.58 -9.70 -13.95
CA GLN A 46 2.58 -10.21 -14.89
C GLN A 46 3.30 -9.09 -15.64
N LEU A 47 2.57 -8.08 -16.13
CA LEU A 47 3.15 -6.93 -16.80
C LEU A 47 4.12 -6.18 -15.88
N MET A 48 3.70 -5.93 -14.63
CA MET A 48 4.53 -5.24 -13.65
C MET A 48 5.75 -6.07 -13.25
N GLN A 49 5.63 -7.40 -13.17
CA GLN A 49 6.78 -8.27 -12.93
C GLN A 49 7.79 -8.22 -14.08
N GLN A 50 7.34 -8.24 -15.33
CA GLN A 50 8.23 -8.11 -16.51
C GLN A 50 8.97 -6.77 -16.48
N ARG A 51 8.27 -5.69 -16.16
CA ARG A 51 8.87 -4.37 -16.01
C ARG A 51 9.86 -4.34 -14.84
N ALA A 52 9.52 -4.93 -13.70
CA ALA A 52 10.41 -5.03 -12.55
C ALA A 52 11.73 -5.73 -12.92
N LEU A 53 11.65 -6.81 -13.71
CA LEU A 53 12.84 -7.51 -14.21
C LEU A 53 13.71 -6.59 -15.08
N GLN A 54 13.11 -5.81 -15.98
CA GLN A 54 13.84 -4.86 -16.84
C GLN A 54 14.50 -3.74 -16.04
N GLU A 55 13.85 -3.26 -14.97
CA GLU A 55 14.33 -2.19 -14.09
C GLU A 55 15.18 -2.71 -12.90
N GLN A 56 15.49 -4.01 -12.87
CA GLN A 56 16.26 -4.68 -11.83
C GLN A 56 15.65 -4.51 -10.42
N ILE A 57 14.34 -4.60 -10.34
CA ILE A 57 13.59 -4.53 -9.08
C ILE A 57 13.33 -5.96 -8.57
N SER A 58 13.71 -6.24 -7.33
CA SER A 58 13.32 -7.48 -6.64
C SER A 58 11.82 -7.45 -6.38
N TYR A 59 11.07 -8.23 -7.15
CA TYR A 59 9.60 -8.26 -7.14
C TYR A 59 9.11 -9.49 -6.40
N THR A 60 8.47 -9.29 -5.26
CA THR A 60 7.88 -10.35 -4.45
C THR A 60 6.37 -10.23 -4.44
N LEU A 61 5.65 -11.30 -4.76
CA LEU A 61 4.20 -11.35 -4.79
C LEU A 61 3.71 -12.42 -3.79
N ARG A 62 2.77 -12.02 -2.93
CA ARG A 62 2.09 -12.90 -1.97
C ARG A 62 0.59 -12.80 -2.19
N ILE A 63 -0.07 -13.93 -2.37
CA ILE A 63 -1.51 -14.00 -2.59
C ILE A 63 -2.10 -15.01 -1.61
N ALA A 64 -3.09 -14.58 -0.83
CA ALA A 64 -3.83 -15.48 0.05
C ALA A 64 -4.69 -16.46 -0.73
N GLU A 65 -4.89 -17.64 -0.17
CA GLU A 65 -5.85 -18.61 -0.72
C GLU A 65 -7.25 -17.98 -0.83
N ASN A 66 -7.99 -18.37 -1.87
CA ASN A 66 -9.36 -17.91 -2.13
C ASN A 66 -9.54 -16.38 -2.27
N ILE A 67 -8.46 -15.64 -2.56
CA ILE A 67 -8.49 -14.18 -2.70
C ILE A 67 -9.54 -13.70 -3.71
N LYS A 68 -9.80 -14.48 -4.79
CA LYS A 68 -10.75 -14.17 -5.84
C LYS A 68 -12.14 -13.84 -5.28
N ASN A 69 -12.66 -14.70 -4.42
CA ASN A 69 -14.00 -14.54 -3.88
C ASN A 69 -14.11 -13.26 -3.05
N THR A 70 -13.15 -13.01 -2.16
CA THR A 70 -13.13 -11.82 -1.31
C THR A 70 -12.93 -10.55 -2.15
N ALA A 71 -12.07 -10.59 -3.15
CA ALA A 71 -11.83 -9.45 -4.04
C ALA A 71 -13.09 -9.10 -4.84
N MET A 72 -13.74 -10.06 -5.49
CA MET A 72 -14.92 -9.81 -6.31
C MET A 72 -16.15 -9.37 -5.50
N GLN A 73 -16.18 -9.64 -4.21
CA GLN A 73 -17.19 -9.07 -3.29
C GLN A 73 -16.85 -7.64 -2.86
N SER A 74 -15.57 -7.25 -2.93
CA SER A 74 -15.09 -5.98 -2.42
C SER A 74 -15.08 -4.88 -3.49
N LEU A 75 -14.67 -5.20 -4.72
CA LEU A 75 -14.57 -4.24 -5.83
C LEU A 75 -14.66 -4.94 -7.19
N SER A 76 -14.85 -4.14 -8.25
CA SER A 76 -14.88 -4.66 -9.63
C SER A 76 -13.48 -5.09 -10.08
N GLU A 77 -13.41 -6.04 -11.03
CA GLU A 77 -12.14 -6.50 -11.61
C GLU A 77 -11.36 -5.36 -12.26
N GLU A 78 -12.04 -4.46 -12.98
CA GLU A 78 -11.44 -3.28 -13.60
C GLU A 78 -10.82 -2.34 -12.56
N ASP A 79 -11.57 -1.97 -11.53
CA ASP A 79 -11.04 -1.09 -10.48
C ASP A 79 -9.91 -1.74 -9.67
N PHE A 80 -9.96 -3.07 -9.51
CA PHE A 80 -8.89 -3.79 -8.82
C PHE A 80 -7.60 -3.80 -9.64
N SER A 81 -7.70 -4.04 -10.94
CA SER A 81 -6.54 -4.01 -11.84
C SER A 81 -5.93 -2.61 -11.92
N HIS A 82 -6.74 -1.55 -12.03
CA HIS A 82 -6.27 -0.17 -12.00
C HIS A 82 -5.61 0.20 -10.68
N LEU A 83 -6.22 -0.17 -9.56
CA LEU A 83 -5.64 0.08 -8.23
C LEU A 83 -4.25 -0.53 -8.08
N LEU A 84 -4.08 -1.77 -8.52
CA LEU A 84 -2.77 -2.44 -8.45
C LEU A 84 -1.75 -1.79 -9.37
N ALA A 85 -2.14 -1.43 -10.60
CA ALA A 85 -1.28 -0.73 -11.53
C ALA A 85 -0.77 0.59 -10.91
N ASP A 86 -1.67 1.42 -10.38
CA ASP A 86 -1.33 2.72 -9.78
C ASP A 86 -0.44 2.58 -8.54
N LEU A 87 -0.73 1.60 -7.67
CA LEU A 87 0.06 1.36 -6.46
C LEU A 87 1.48 0.89 -6.79
N ILE A 88 1.61 -0.05 -7.72
CA ILE A 88 2.92 -0.61 -8.12
C ILE A 88 3.74 0.43 -8.89
N GLU A 89 3.10 1.19 -9.78
CA GLU A 89 3.75 2.29 -10.51
C GLU A 89 4.32 3.34 -9.56
N ASN A 90 3.54 3.75 -8.56
CA ASN A 90 4.00 4.69 -7.54
C ASN A 90 5.22 4.18 -6.76
N ALA A 91 5.26 2.87 -6.47
CA ALA A 91 6.41 2.24 -5.84
C ALA A 91 7.64 2.23 -6.76
N PHE A 92 7.48 1.91 -8.05
CA PHE A 92 8.58 1.92 -9.02
C PHE A 92 9.18 3.32 -9.17
N ILE A 93 8.32 4.33 -9.32
CA ILE A 93 8.76 5.74 -9.38
C ILE A 93 9.55 6.14 -8.13
N ALA A 94 9.08 5.75 -6.95
CA ALA A 94 9.74 6.08 -5.70
C ALA A 94 11.11 5.40 -5.54
N MET A 95 11.34 4.30 -6.26
CA MET A 95 12.60 3.55 -6.24
C MET A 95 13.58 3.96 -7.35
N SER A 96 13.26 4.95 -8.21
CA SER A 96 14.08 5.32 -9.38
C SER A 96 15.56 5.48 -9.06
N ASP A 97 15.87 6.13 -7.95
CA ASP A 97 17.24 6.50 -7.53
C ASP A 97 17.78 5.64 -6.38
N VAL A 98 17.13 4.51 -6.07
CA VAL A 98 17.52 3.63 -4.97
C VAL A 98 18.33 2.45 -5.51
N PRO A 99 19.50 2.13 -4.90
CA PRO A 99 20.18 0.86 -5.16
C PRO A 99 19.38 -0.29 -4.54
N ASP A 100 19.53 -1.51 -5.08
CA ASP A 100 18.87 -2.72 -4.55
C ASP A 100 17.36 -2.56 -4.37
N LYS A 101 16.68 -2.14 -5.43
CA LYS A 101 15.23 -1.90 -5.47
C LYS A 101 14.43 -3.13 -5.08
N LYS A 102 13.47 -2.97 -4.15
CA LYS A 102 12.65 -4.06 -3.64
C LYS A 102 11.20 -3.65 -3.48
N ILE A 103 10.30 -4.48 -3.99
CA ILE A 103 8.86 -4.34 -3.80
C ILE A 103 8.26 -5.65 -3.30
N LEU A 104 7.33 -5.54 -2.36
CA LEU A 104 6.49 -6.63 -1.90
C LEU A 104 5.03 -6.24 -2.11
N ILE A 105 4.33 -7.07 -2.86
CA ILE A 105 2.89 -6.96 -3.10
C ILE A 105 2.23 -8.07 -2.32
N SER A 106 1.29 -7.72 -1.44
CA SER A 106 0.54 -8.69 -0.65
C SER A 106 -0.95 -8.50 -0.88
N LEU A 107 -1.60 -9.51 -1.43
CA LEU A 107 -3.04 -9.58 -1.63
C LEU A 107 -3.60 -10.58 -0.61
N GLY A 108 -4.25 -10.07 0.41
CA GLY A 108 -4.67 -10.85 1.56
C GLY A 108 -6.08 -10.56 2.03
N GLN A 109 -6.39 -11.15 3.16
CA GLN A 109 -7.63 -10.93 3.88
C GLN A 109 -7.30 -10.46 5.30
N MET A 110 -8.06 -9.47 5.76
CA MET A 110 -8.05 -9.02 7.14
C MET A 110 -9.43 -9.28 7.74
N GLY A 111 -9.54 -10.36 8.52
CA GLY A 111 -10.83 -10.95 8.82
C GLY A 111 -11.53 -11.38 7.53
N ASN A 112 -12.71 -10.83 7.24
CA ASN A 112 -13.47 -11.10 6.03
C ASN A 112 -13.29 -10.01 4.94
N HIS A 113 -12.34 -9.09 5.12
CA HIS A 113 -12.15 -7.95 4.24
C HIS A 113 -10.91 -8.13 3.36
N LEU A 114 -11.01 -7.76 2.09
CA LEU A 114 -9.85 -7.68 1.21
C LEU A 114 -8.84 -6.68 1.76
N SER A 115 -7.56 -7.08 1.79
CA SER A 115 -6.41 -6.23 2.07
C SER A 115 -5.47 -6.25 0.88
N VAL A 116 -5.14 -5.06 0.38
CA VAL A 116 -4.17 -4.83 -0.70
C VAL A 116 -3.03 -4.03 -0.12
N GLU A 117 -1.82 -4.57 -0.13
CA GLU A 117 -0.66 -3.97 0.50
C GLU A 117 0.53 -3.95 -0.46
N ILE A 118 1.15 -2.77 -0.60
CA ILE A 118 2.37 -2.59 -1.37
C ILE A 118 3.44 -2.00 -0.45
N SER A 119 4.55 -2.70 -0.30
CA SER A 119 5.73 -2.23 0.43
C SER A 119 6.88 -2.04 -0.53
N ASP A 120 7.60 -0.94 -0.43
CA ASP A 120 8.77 -0.64 -1.24
C ASP A 120 9.90 -0.01 -0.41
N ASN A 121 11.13 -0.09 -0.91
CA ASN A 121 12.29 0.55 -0.28
C ASN A 121 12.68 1.88 -0.94
N GLY A 122 11.75 2.49 -1.66
CA GLY A 122 11.94 3.79 -2.31
C GLY A 122 12.01 4.97 -1.36
N GLN A 123 12.04 6.16 -1.93
CA GLN A 123 12.03 7.40 -1.17
C GLN A 123 10.75 7.51 -0.31
N PRO A 124 10.86 8.00 0.95
CA PRO A 124 9.69 8.25 1.78
C PRO A 124 8.81 9.34 1.16
N PHE A 125 7.55 9.39 1.58
CA PHE A 125 6.66 10.46 1.12
C PHE A 125 7.12 11.83 1.61
N LEU A 126 6.95 12.86 0.78
CA LEU A 126 7.08 14.23 1.25
C LEU A 126 5.96 14.52 2.27
N PRO A 127 6.24 15.27 3.35
CA PRO A 127 5.24 15.59 4.38
C PRO A 127 3.95 16.19 3.81
N GLU A 128 4.05 17.01 2.76
CA GLU A 128 2.93 17.68 2.12
C GLU A 128 1.97 16.70 1.43
N ILE A 129 2.49 15.54 0.97
CA ILE A 129 1.67 14.50 0.35
C ILE A 129 0.64 13.95 1.34
N PHE A 130 0.99 13.80 2.61
CA PHE A 130 0.06 13.29 3.62
C PHE A 130 -1.16 14.21 3.81
N GLN A 131 -0.96 15.53 3.72
CA GLN A 131 -2.04 16.50 3.84
C GLN A 131 -2.93 16.51 2.59
N ASP A 132 -2.32 16.44 1.42
CA ASP A 132 -2.99 16.62 0.14
C ASP A 132 -3.24 15.29 -0.59
N PHE A 133 -3.04 14.14 0.07
CA PHE A 133 -3.17 12.81 -0.53
C PHE A 133 -4.52 12.67 -1.25
N GLY A 134 -4.46 12.49 -2.55
CA GLY A 134 -5.65 12.33 -3.38
C GLY A 134 -6.50 13.59 -3.59
N LEU A 135 -6.09 14.77 -3.07
CA LEU A 135 -6.79 16.04 -3.30
C LEU A 135 -6.16 16.86 -4.42
N LYS A 136 -4.85 16.78 -4.55
CA LYS A 136 -4.07 17.48 -5.57
C LYS A 136 -3.16 16.50 -6.28
N ALA A 137 -2.89 16.76 -7.54
CA ALA A 137 -1.84 16.05 -8.25
C ALA A 137 -0.49 16.50 -7.69
N HIS A 138 0.14 15.63 -6.89
CA HIS A 138 1.51 15.81 -6.43
C HIS A 138 2.42 14.92 -7.27
N THR A 139 3.32 15.52 -8.02
CA THR A 139 4.39 14.80 -8.68
C THR A 139 5.73 15.31 -8.17
N THR A 140 6.46 14.45 -7.50
CA THR A 140 7.86 14.70 -7.12
C THR A 140 8.82 14.39 -8.25
N HIS A 141 8.32 13.78 -9.33
CA HIS A 141 9.10 13.25 -10.46
C HIS A 141 8.54 13.72 -11.80
N ALA A 142 8.23 15.00 -11.94
CA ALA A 142 7.74 15.60 -13.19
C ALA A 142 8.69 15.33 -14.39
N GLY A 143 9.98 15.08 -14.14
CA GLY A 143 10.97 14.72 -15.15
C GLY A 143 11.02 13.23 -15.52
N ASN A 144 10.46 12.34 -14.71
CA ASN A 144 10.54 10.87 -14.84
C ASN A 144 9.17 10.21 -15.09
N GLY A 145 8.21 10.96 -15.65
CA GLY A 145 6.90 10.41 -16.04
C GLY A 145 5.83 10.34 -14.95
N GLY A 146 6.13 10.78 -13.73
CA GLY A 146 5.15 10.84 -12.65
C GLY A 146 4.10 11.93 -12.90
N SER A 147 2.85 11.55 -13.20
CA SER A 147 1.73 12.50 -13.42
C SER A 147 1.11 13.03 -12.12
N GLY A 148 1.39 12.39 -10.97
CA GLY A 148 0.73 12.65 -9.70
C GLY A 148 -0.75 12.24 -9.67
N ILE A 149 -1.26 11.65 -10.74
CA ILE A 149 -2.66 11.23 -10.90
C ILE A 149 -2.92 9.94 -10.11
N GLY A 150 -1.97 9.01 -10.06
CA GLY A 150 -2.15 7.70 -9.42
C GLY A 150 -2.61 7.79 -7.96
N LEU A 151 -2.05 8.70 -7.15
CA LEU A 151 -2.51 8.91 -5.78
C LEU A 151 -3.94 9.46 -5.69
N MET A 152 -4.36 10.26 -6.67
CA MET A 152 -5.74 10.75 -6.76
C MET A 152 -6.71 9.62 -7.11
N ASP A 153 -6.33 8.70 -7.99
CA ASP A 153 -7.18 7.59 -8.40
C ASP A 153 -7.29 6.54 -7.28
N ILE A 154 -6.21 6.25 -6.56
CA ILE A 154 -6.23 5.46 -5.32
C ILE A 154 -7.22 6.09 -4.31
N TRP A 155 -7.21 7.41 -4.14
CA TRP A 155 -8.12 8.11 -3.24
C TRP A 155 -9.58 8.05 -3.69
N LYS A 156 -9.85 8.16 -4.99
CA LYS A 156 -11.20 8.00 -5.57
C LYS A 156 -11.73 6.59 -5.31
N LEU A 157 -10.89 5.56 -5.53
CA LEU A 157 -11.25 4.17 -5.27
C LEU A 157 -11.50 3.92 -3.78
N LYS A 158 -10.61 4.45 -2.90
CA LYS A 158 -10.84 4.42 -1.45
C LYS A 158 -12.23 4.97 -1.08
N LYS A 159 -12.63 6.10 -1.66
CA LYS A 159 -13.95 6.70 -1.41
C LYS A 159 -15.08 5.88 -2.00
N LYS A 160 -14.95 5.45 -3.26
CA LYS A 160 -15.96 4.65 -3.98
C LYS A 160 -16.33 3.39 -3.20
N TYR A 161 -15.34 2.66 -2.72
CA TYR A 161 -15.49 1.40 -2.02
C TYR A 161 -15.49 1.53 -0.49
N ARG A 162 -15.45 2.75 0.04
CA ARG A 162 -15.42 3.03 1.48
C ARG A 162 -14.27 2.34 2.21
N ALA A 163 -13.17 2.09 1.51
CA ALA A 163 -12.01 1.43 2.07
C ALA A 163 -11.28 2.30 3.10
N SER A 164 -10.57 1.67 4.03
CA SER A 164 -9.57 2.30 4.87
C SER A 164 -8.23 2.33 4.15
N LEU A 165 -7.52 3.46 4.23
CA LEU A 165 -6.16 3.63 3.71
C LEU A 165 -5.21 3.79 4.89
N VAL A 166 -4.19 2.97 4.93
CA VAL A 166 -3.11 3.04 5.92
C VAL A 166 -1.79 3.24 5.19
N ILE A 167 -1.06 4.27 5.55
CA ILE A 167 0.29 4.53 5.09
C ILE A 167 1.22 4.31 6.27
N THR A 168 2.20 3.45 6.10
CA THR A 168 3.19 3.13 7.12
C THR A 168 4.58 3.49 6.61
N GLU A 169 5.35 4.26 7.37
CA GLU A 169 6.76 4.53 7.12
C GLU A 169 7.62 3.91 8.22
N TYR A 170 8.62 3.17 7.82
CA TYR A 170 9.53 2.47 8.73
C TYR A 170 10.80 3.28 8.96
N ALA A 171 11.28 3.30 10.19
CA ALA A 171 12.55 3.94 10.51
C ALA A 171 13.71 3.23 9.79
N PRO A 172 14.72 3.97 9.29
CA PRO A 172 15.87 3.38 8.62
C PRO A 172 16.51 2.26 9.44
N GLY A 173 16.76 1.12 8.79
CA GLY A 173 17.39 -0.05 9.41
C GLY A 173 16.47 -0.94 10.23
N THR A 174 15.18 -0.63 10.37
CA THR A 174 14.21 -1.51 11.07
C THR A 174 13.64 -2.61 10.17
N TYR A 175 13.43 -2.30 8.89
CA TYR A 175 12.89 -3.23 7.90
C TYR A 175 13.62 -3.13 6.57
N SER A 176 13.40 -4.11 5.69
CA SER A 176 13.92 -4.09 4.32
C SER A 176 13.18 -3.10 3.40
N TYR A 177 12.03 -2.60 3.86
CA TYR A 177 11.20 -1.63 3.15
C TYR A 177 11.17 -0.31 3.91
N THR A 178 11.03 0.81 3.22
CA THR A 178 10.94 2.15 3.81
C THR A 178 9.51 2.56 4.08
N LYS A 179 8.58 2.10 3.27
CA LYS A 179 7.16 2.42 3.42
C LYS A 179 6.24 1.32 2.92
N GLN A 180 4.99 1.43 3.31
CA GLN A 180 3.90 0.56 2.90
C GLN A 180 2.61 1.37 2.71
N ILE A 181 1.87 1.08 1.66
CA ILE A 181 0.49 1.53 1.46
C ILE A 181 -0.42 0.31 1.58
N SER A 182 -1.45 0.41 2.40
CA SER A 182 -2.46 -0.64 2.58
C SER A 182 -3.85 -0.09 2.35
N LEU A 183 -4.63 -0.74 1.50
CA LEU A 183 -6.06 -0.52 1.39
C LEU A 183 -6.81 -1.72 1.95
N ILE A 184 -7.73 -1.46 2.87
CA ILE A 184 -8.56 -2.46 3.52
C ILE A 184 -10.01 -2.12 3.20
N PHE A 185 -10.72 -3.06 2.57
CA PHE A 185 -12.09 -2.85 2.09
C PHE A 185 -13.12 -3.14 3.19
N ASP A 186 -12.96 -2.47 4.35
CA ASP A 186 -13.68 -2.71 5.61
C ASP A 186 -14.89 -1.78 5.84
N ALA A 187 -15.22 -0.94 4.89
CA ALA A 187 -16.27 0.09 4.95
C ALA A 187 -16.11 1.15 6.05
N LYS A 188 -14.96 1.20 6.74
CA LYS A 188 -14.71 2.16 7.85
C LYS A 188 -14.22 3.52 7.37
N LYS A 189 -13.68 3.62 6.15
CA LYS A 189 -13.20 4.85 5.51
C LYS A 189 -12.02 5.54 6.21
N HIS A 190 -11.30 4.88 7.09
CA HIS A 190 -10.20 5.49 7.82
C HIS A 190 -9.11 5.99 6.86
N TYR A 191 -8.40 7.04 7.28
CA TYR A 191 -7.12 7.44 6.71
C TYR A 191 -6.11 7.53 7.84
N ILE A 192 -5.15 6.63 7.84
CA ILE A 192 -4.22 6.42 8.95
C ILE A 192 -2.80 6.56 8.42
N ILE A 193 -1.99 7.35 9.13
CA ILE A 193 -0.55 7.46 8.89
C ILE A 193 0.18 6.96 10.12
N GLN A 194 1.06 5.99 9.93
CA GLN A 194 2.00 5.47 10.91
C GLN A 194 3.40 5.88 10.48
N THR A 195 4.07 6.76 11.22
CA THR A 195 5.39 7.26 10.83
C THR A 195 6.27 7.56 12.02
N TYR A 196 7.57 7.30 11.87
CA TYR A 196 8.60 7.73 12.80
C TYR A 196 8.94 9.22 12.70
N ARG A 197 8.50 9.91 11.63
CA ARG A 197 8.78 11.34 11.35
C ARG A 197 7.72 12.30 11.90
N ARG A 198 7.06 11.94 12.98
CA ARG A 198 5.95 12.74 13.56
C ARG A 198 6.28 14.22 13.78
N ARG A 199 7.54 14.54 14.15
CA ARG A 199 7.95 15.93 14.40
C ARG A 199 7.92 16.77 13.12
N GLU A 200 8.23 16.18 11.97
CA GLU A 200 8.16 16.83 10.67
C GLU A 200 6.72 17.07 10.23
N LEU A 201 5.83 16.15 10.62
CA LEU A 201 4.39 16.25 10.32
C LEU A 201 3.64 17.20 11.25
N GLY A 202 4.23 17.67 12.35
CA GLY A 202 3.58 18.53 13.34
C GLY A 202 3.12 19.89 12.81
N GLN A 203 3.58 20.31 11.63
CA GLN A 203 3.15 21.54 10.94
C GLN A 203 2.00 21.30 9.94
N ILE A 204 1.61 20.05 9.70
CA ILE A 204 0.55 19.69 8.78
C ILE A 204 -0.81 19.95 9.45
N ARG A 205 -1.69 20.66 8.77
CA ARG A 205 -3.09 20.79 9.21
C ARG A 205 -3.78 19.45 9.01
N PHE A 206 -4.24 18.85 10.11
CA PHE A 206 -4.94 17.57 10.07
C PHE A 206 -6.30 17.74 9.39
N ARG A 207 -6.66 16.75 8.59
CA ARG A 207 -8.02 16.57 8.07
C ARG A 207 -8.83 15.83 9.12
N ASP A 208 -10.14 16.05 9.18
CA ASP A 208 -11.03 15.43 10.16
C ASP A 208 -11.04 13.89 10.09
N ASP A 209 -10.64 13.32 8.96
CA ASP A 209 -10.58 11.87 8.70
C ASP A 209 -9.15 11.29 8.81
N LEU A 210 -8.15 12.11 9.21
CA LEU A 210 -6.75 11.70 9.29
C LEU A 210 -6.34 11.36 10.72
N TYR A 211 -5.81 10.17 10.93
CA TYR A 211 -5.23 9.71 12.19
C TYR A 211 -3.72 9.48 12.01
N ILE A 212 -2.90 10.08 12.88
CA ILE A 212 -1.45 9.89 12.88
C ILE A 212 -1.04 9.17 14.17
N PHE A 213 -0.40 8.03 14.01
CA PHE A 213 0.14 7.25 15.11
C PHE A 213 1.67 7.25 15.06
N PRO A 214 2.36 7.52 16.18
CA PRO A 214 3.79 7.30 16.28
C PRO A 214 4.08 5.79 16.31
N TYR A 215 5.22 5.40 15.78
CA TYR A 215 5.85 4.13 16.09
C TYR A 215 6.40 4.17 17.50
#